data_24de4779aa20da332b0888897a6fa40d
#
_entry.id   24de4779aa20da332b0888897a6fa40d
#
_cell.length_a   1.000
_cell.length_b   1.000
_cell.length_c   1.000
_cell.angle_alpha   90.00
_cell.angle_beta   90.00
_cell.angle_gamma   90.00
#
_symmetry.space_group_name_H-M   'P 1'
#
loop_
_entity.id
_entity.type
_entity.pdbx_description
1 polymer ?
#
loop_
_entity_poly.entity_id
_entity_poly.type
_entity_poly.pdbx_seq_one_letter_code
_entity_poly.pdbx_strand_id
1 'polypeptide(L)'
;MLVHLPVLLPRLLPYADVAVLLMRLLVGAVFVTSGMSHVRDPVARGKSIGASPGFTRFLGVAEVAGGAGVALGVLAQLAALGLILIMLGAIQKKIAVWHTGFWGKHGTDGWHYDLMLVLMCLVIATTAGGRYVLV
;
A
#
# COMPACT_ATOMS: atom_id res chain seq x y z
N MET A 1 -23.49 -8.29 -16.29
CA MET A 1 -24.70 -7.88 -15.56
C MET A 1 -24.52 -8.20 -14.09
N LEU A 2 -24.65 -7.20 -13.23
CA LEU A 2 -24.54 -7.43 -11.79
C LEU A 2 -25.89 -7.91 -11.26
N VAL A 3 -25.87 -9.07 -10.62
CA VAL A 3 -27.05 -9.59 -9.95
C VAL A 3 -27.18 -8.86 -8.60
N HIS A 4 -28.31 -8.18 -8.38
CA HIS A 4 -28.56 -7.53 -7.11
C HIS A 4 -28.97 -8.59 -6.08
N LEU A 5 -28.00 -9.04 -5.30
CA LEU A 5 -28.28 -9.90 -4.17
C LEU A 5 -28.88 -9.09 -3.01
N PRO A 6 -29.80 -9.65 -2.26
CA PRO A 6 -30.34 -8.93 -1.10
C PRO A 6 -29.26 -8.68 -0.07
N VAL A 7 -29.22 -7.46 0.48
CA VAL A 7 -28.32 -7.12 1.56
C VAL A 7 -28.90 -7.69 2.86
N LEU A 8 -28.18 -8.63 3.47
CA LEU A 8 -28.64 -9.28 4.69
C LEU A 8 -28.52 -8.38 5.92
N LEU A 9 -27.48 -7.53 5.94
CA LEU A 9 -27.20 -6.67 7.08
C LEU A 9 -27.06 -5.20 6.63
N PRO A 10 -28.17 -4.57 6.18
CA PRO A 10 -28.09 -3.20 5.65
C PRO A 10 -27.62 -2.17 6.67
N ARG A 11 -27.72 -2.47 7.96
CA ARG A 11 -27.25 -1.57 9.03
C ARG A 11 -25.73 -1.38 9.04
N LEU A 12 -24.97 -2.25 8.38
CA LEU A 12 -23.52 -2.12 8.27
C LEU A 12 -23.10 -1.16 7.16
N LEU A 13 -23.93 -0.94 6.16
CA LEU A 13 -23.58 -0.11 5.01
C LEU A 13 -23.16 1.33 5.38
N PRO A 14 -23.80 2.02 6.36
CA PRO A 14 -23.39 3.37 6.73
C PRO A 14 -21.96 3.46 7.29
N TYR A 15 -21.36 2.33 7.69
CA TYR A 15 -20.01 2.30 8.26
C TYR A 15 -18.92 2.07 7.21
N ALA A 16 -19.28 2.00 5.92
CA ALA A 16 -18.30 1.77 4.86
C ALA A 16 -17.19 2.84 4.84
N ASP A 17 -17.57 4.11 5.00
CA ASP A 17 -16.59 5.20 5.01
C ASP A 17 -15.66 5.15 6.21
N VAL A 18 -16.15 4.73 7.37
CA VAL A 18 -15.34 4.51 8.56
C VAL A 18 -14.36 3.35 8.32
N ALA A 19 -14.83 2.26 7.71
CA ALA A 19 -13.97 1.12 7.39
C ALA A 19 -12.87 1.52 6.41
N VAL A 20 -13.17 2.31 5.39
CA VAL A 20 -12.18 2.83 4.45
C VAL A 20 -11.17 3.74 5.17
N LEU A 21 -11.64 4.59 6.08
CA LEU A 21 -10.75 5.43 6.89
C LEU A 21 -9.75 4.59 7.70
N LEU A 22 -10.25 3.56 8.40
CA LEU A 22 -9.39 2.67 9.20
C LEU A 22 -8.36 1.95 8.31
N MET A 23 -8.78 1.49 7.14
CA MET A 23 -7.89 0.86 6.17
C MET A 23 -6.81 1.85 5.70
N ARG A 24 -7.18 3.10 5.42
CA ARG A 24 -6.24 4.14 5.02
C ARG A 24 -5.21 4.42 6.11
N LEU A 25 -5.63 4.47 7.36
CA LEU A 25 -4.72 4.69 8.48
C LEU A 25 -3.71 3.54 8.61
N LEU A 26 -4.16 2.31 8.43
CA LEU A 26 -3.27 1.15 8.46
C LEU A 26 -2.29 1.16 7.28
N VAL A 27 -2.79 1.35 6.07
CA VAL A 27 -1.96 1.43 4.87
C VAL A 27 -0.94 2.55 4.99
N GLY A 28 -1.37 3.72 5.45
CA GLY A 28 -0.48 4.86 5.69
C GLY A 28 0.62 4.54 6.69
N ALA A 29 0.27 3.90 7.79
CA ALA A 29 1.25 3.50 8.82
C ALA A 29 2.29 2.52 8.25
N VAL A 30 1.86 1.53 7.46
CA VAL A 30 2.75 0.57 6.82
C VAL A 30 3.74 1.27 5.91
N PHE A 31 3.26 2.14 5.02
CA PHE A 31 4.13 2.80 4.04
C PHE A 31 5.01 3.89 4.67
N VAL A 32 4.52 4.62 5.65
CA VAL A 32 5.34 5.62 6.34
C VAL A 32 6.48 4.93 7.11
N THR A 33 6.21 3.86 7.83
CA THR A 33 7.25 3.13 8.55
C THR A 33 8.25 2.48 7.61
N SER A 34 7.80 1.88 6.52
CA SER A 34 8.68 1.30 5.50
C SER A 34 9.53 2.39 4.83
N GLY A 35 8.90 3.48 4.42
CA GLY A 35 9.61 4.59 3.78
C GLY A 35 10.63 5.24 4.68
N MET A 36 10.32 5.42 5.96
CA MET A 36 11.28 5.93 6.94
C MET A 36 12.49 5.02 7.09
N SER A 37 12.28 3.71 7.06
CA SER A 37 13.39 2.74 7.09
C SER A 37 14.31 2.92 5.88
N HIS A 38 13.75 3.09 4.68
CA HIS A 38 14.53 3.31 3.46
C HIS A 38 15.30 4.64 3.50
N VAL A 39 14.72 5.68 4.09
CA VAL A 39 15.36 7.00 4.19
C VAL A 39 16.48 7.00 5.24
N ARG A 40 16.25 6.35 6.38
CA ARG A 40 17.21 6.33 7.50
C ARG A 40 18.44 5.51 7.20
N ASP A 41 18.29 4.40 6.47
CA ASP A 41 19.41 3.52 6.17
C ASP A 41 19.33 3.06 4.70
N PRO A 42 19.60 3.99 3.75
CA PRO A 42 19.47 3.67 2.34
C PRO A 42 20.53 2.68 1.85
N VAL A 43 21.67 2.57 2.53
CA VAL A 43 22.73 1.63 2.14
C VAL A 43 22.30 0.20 2.45
N ALA A 44 21.93 -0.09 3.70
CA ALA A 44 21.53 -1.44 4.11
C ALA A 44 20.24 -1.87 3.43
N ARG A 45 19.24 -0.97 3.37
CA ARG A 45 17.95 -1.27 2.72
C ARG A 45 18.12 -1.43 1.21
N GLY A 46 19.01 -0.63 0.60
CA GLY A 46 19.32 -0.76 -0.82
C GLY A 46 19.93 -2.12 -1.14
N LYS A 47 20.83 -2.61 -0.31
CA LYS A 47 21.40 -3.95 -0.48
C LYS A 47 20.32 -5.03 -0.39
N SER A 48 19.39 -4.90 0.55
CA SER A 48 18.33 -5.90 0.73
C SER A 48 17.35 -5.94 -0.44
N ILE A 49 17.12 -4.83 -1.12
CA ILE A 49 16.18 -4.76 -2.27
C ILE A 49 16.89 -4.75 -3.62
N GLY A 50 18.22 -4.79 -3.65
CA GLY A 50 18.99 -4.78 -4.89
C GLY A 50 18.97 -3.44 -5.60
N ALA A 51 18.97 -2.34 -4.86
CA ALA A 51 18.92 -0.97 -5.40
C ALA A 51 20.07 -0.13 -4.87
N SER A 52 20.41 0.95 -5.60
CA SER A 52 21.39 1.93 -5.15
C SER A 52 20.87 2.69 -3.93
N PRO A 53 21.76 3.26 -3.09
CA PRO A 53 21.33 4.07 -1.96
C PRO A 53 20.48 5.28 -2.37
N GLY A 54 20.81 5.93 -3.48
CA GLY A 54 20.07 7.07 -3.98
C GLY A 54 18.63 6.72 -4.38
N PHE A 55 18.48 5.63 -5.12
CA PHE A 55 17.15 5.14 -5.51
C PHE A 55 16.36 4.66 -4.30
N THR A 56 17.00 4.01 -3.34
CA THR A 56 16.37 3.56 -2.11
C THR A 56 15.82 4.73 -1.29
N ARG A 57 16.60 5.81 -1.21
CA ARG A 57 16.14 7.04 -0.52
C ARG A 57 14.95 7.67 -1.25
N PHE A 58 15.01 7.74 -2.57
CA PHE A 58 13.89 8.24 -3.39
C PHE A 58 12.63 7.41 -3.14
N LEU A 59 12.76 6.09 -3.15
CA LEU A 59 11.67 5.17 -2.89
C LEU A 59 11.08 5.40 -1.50
N GLY A 60 11.94 5.59 -0.50
CA GLY A 60 11.51 5.88 0.87
C GLY A 60 10.72 7.18 0.98
N VAL A 61 11.17 8.24 0.33
CA VAL A 61 10.45 9.52 0.30
C VAL A 61 9.08 9.36 -0.37
N ALA A 62 9.03 8.63 -1.48
CA ALA A 62 7.78 8.38 -2.19
C ALA A 62 6.80 7.56 -1.31
N GLU A 63 7.29 6.57 -0.59
CA GLU A 63 6.46 5.78 0.32
C GLU A 63 5.93 6.60 1.49
N VAL A 64 6.76 7.46 2.09
CA VAL A 64 6.33 8.33 3.18
C VAL A 64 5.29 9.34 2.68
N ALA A 65 5.54 9.98 1.55
CA ALA A 65 4.60 10.94 0.98
C ALA A 65 3.28 10.29 0.59
N GLY A 66 3.34 9.13 -0.09
CA GLY A 66 2.14 8.38 -0.49
C GLY A 66 1.37 7.85 0.72
N GLY A 67 2.07 7.31 1.71
CA GLY A 67 1.46 6.81 2.93
C GLY A 67 0.78 7.90 3.74
N ALA A 68 1.44 9.04 3.90
CA ALA A 68 0.86 10.20 4.58
C ALA A 68 -0.35 10.75 3.82
N GLY A 69 -0.27 10.84 2.49
CA GLY A 69 -1.38 11.30 1.66
C GLY A 69 -2.60 10.40 1.79
N VAL A 70 -2.39 9.09 1.77
CA VAL A 70 -3.47 8.11 1.95
C VAL A 70 -4.06 8.21 3.37
N ALA A 71 -3.22 8.27 4.39
CA ALA A 71 -3.69 8.33 5.78
C ALA A 71 -4.51 9.59 6.05
N LEU A 72 -4.00 10.74 5.63
CA LEU A 72 -4.66 12.03 5.85
C LEU A 72 -5.81 12.29 4.87
N GLY A 73 -5.86 11.55 3.77
CA GLY A 73 -6.85 11.79 2.73
C GLY A 73 -6.54 13.03 1.89
N VAL A 74 -5.26 13.29 1.66
CA VAL A 74 -4.81 14.37 0.77
C VAL A 74 -4.42 13.75 -0.56
N LEU A 75 -5.11 14.10 -1.63
CA LEU A 75 -4.91 13.52 -2.96
C LEU A 75 -4.88 11.99 -2.90
N ALA A 76 -5.85 11.41 -2.19
CA ALA A 76 -5.84 9.98 -1.84
C ALA A 76 -5.76 9.07 -3.08
N GLN A 77 -6.44 9.42 -4.17
CA GLN A 77 -6.40 8.63 -5.40
C GLN A 77 -5.00 8.61 -6.00
N LEU A 78 -4.37 9.77 -6.11
CA LEU A 78 -3.02 9.88 -6.67
C LEU A 78 -2.00 9.17 -5.79
N ALA A 79 -2.09 9.37 -4.47
CA ALA A 79 -1.22 8.72 -3.50
C ALA A 79 -1.37 7.19 -3.59
N ALA A 80 -2.60 6.69 -3.62
CA ALA A 80 -2.87 5.26 -3.73
C ALA A 80 -2.32 4.66 -5.02
N LEU A 81 -2.49 5.35 -6.16
CA LEU A 81 -1.94 4.88 -7.43
C LEU A 81 -0.43 4.82 -7.42
N GLY A 82 0.23 5.82 -6.82
CA GLY A 82 1.69 5.81 -6.66
C GLY A 82 2.17 4.63 -5.82
N LEU A 83 1.49 4.34 -4.71
CA LEU A 83 1.81 3.20 -3.86
C LEU A 83 1.58 1.87 -4.58
N ILE A 84 0.54 1.77 -5.41
CA ILE A 84 0.31 0.58 -6.24
C ILE A 84 1.50 0.32 -7.16
N LEU A 85 2.01 1.35 -7.83
CA LEU A 85 3.17 1.20 -8.71
C LEU A 85 4.38 0.70 -7.95
N ILE A 86 4.64 1.21 -6.75
CA ILE A 86 5.73 0.75 -5.90
C ILE A 86 5.56 -0.73 -5.54
N MET A 87 4.36 -1.13 -5.15
CA MET A 87 4.09 -2.52 -4.76
C MET A 87 4.14 -3.48 -5.94
N LEU A 88 3.70 -3.06 -7.12
CA LEU A 88 3.84 -3.90 -8.32
C LEU A 88 5.31 -4.14 -8.65
N GLY A 89 6.18 -3.15 -8.47
CA GLY A 89 7.62 -3.33 -8.58
C GLY A 89 8.18 -4.32 -7.58
N ALA A 90 7.72 -4.25 -6.33
CA ALA A 90 8.12 -5.20 -5.29
C ALA A 90 7.68 -6.63 -5.62
N ILE A 91 6.44 -6.80 -6.10
CA ILE A 91 5.91 -8.11 -6.52
C ILE A 91 6.76 -8.68 -7.65
N GLN A 92 7.07 -7.87 -8.66
CA GLN A 92 7.91 -8.28 -9.77
C GLN A 92 9.26 -8.81 -9.28
N LYS A 93 9.91 -8.11 -8.35
CA LYS A 93 11.20 -8.55 -7.80
C LYS A 93 11.06 -9.84 -7.02
N LYS A 94 10.04 -9.98 -6.22
CA LYS A 94 9.82 -11.20 -5.42
C LYS A 94 9.56 -12.42 -6.30
N ILE A 95 8.86 -12.26 -7.40
CA ILE A 95 8.56 -13.37 -8.32
C ILE A 95 9.75 -13.64 -9.25
N ALA A 96 10.25 -12.62 -9.95
CA ALA A 96 11.18 -12.79 -11.07
C ALA A 96 12.64 -12.80 -10.64
N VAL A 97 13.03 -12.10 -9.57
CA VAL A 97 14.42 -11.94 -9.17
C VAL A 97 14.75 -12.82 -7.96
N TRP A 98 13.93 -12.72 -6.90
CA TRP A 98 14.19 -13.44 -5.65
C TRP A 98 13.52 -14.80 -5.57
N HIS A 99 12.60 -15.10 -6.48
CA HIS A 99 11.83 -16.34 -6.51
C HIS A 99 11.19 -16.67 -5.17
N THR A 100 10.72 -15.63 -4.49
CA THR A 100 9.97 -15.77 -3.25
C THR A 100 8.56 -16.27 -3.58
N GLY A 101 8.11 -17.33 -2.90
CA GLY A 101 6.78 -17.87 -3.14
C GLY A 101 5.66 -16.90 -2.71
N PHE A 102 4.44 -17.23 -3.10
CA PHE A 102 3.27 -16.43 -2.73
C PHE A 102 3.18 -16.23 -1.21
N TRP A 103 3.41 -17.28 -0.44
CA TRP A 103 3.35 -17.24 1.03
C TRP A 103 4.67 -16.84 1.68
N GLY A 104 5.75 -16.79 0.91
CA GLY A 104 7.08 -16.42 1.40
C GLY A 104 7.99 -17.61 1.67
N LYS A 105 9.15 -17.30 2.23
CA LYS A 105 10.16 -18.25 2.68
C LYS A 105 10.57 -17.90 4.10
N HIS A 106 11.42 -18.71 4.71
CA HIS A 106 11.96 -18.41 6.04
C HIS A 106 12.58 -17.02 6.07
N GLY A 107 12.09 -16.17 6.96
CA GLY A 107 12.59 -14.82 7.18
C GLY A 107 12.17 -13.77 6.17
N THR A 108 11.34 -14.13 5.16
CA THR A 108 10.87 -13.18 4.16
C THR A 108 9.38 -13.35 3.90
N ASP A 109 8.68 -12.23 3.78
CA ASP A 109 7.27 -12.22 3.40
C ASP A 109 7.10 -12.57 1.93
N GLY A 110 6.07 -13.34 1.61
CA GLY A 110 5.71 -13.64 0.24
C GLY A 110 5.09 -12.45 -0.46
N TRP A 111 4.88 -12.55 -1.77
CA TRP A 111 4.29 -11.47 -2.52
C TRP A 111 2.78 -11.32 -2.26
N HIS A 112 2.16 -12.24 -1.49
CA HIS A 112 0.79 -12.06 -1.02
C HIS A 112 0.63 -10.79 -0.18
N TYR A 113 1.65 -10.45 0.62
CA TYR A 113 1.66 -9.23 1.43
C TYR A 113 1.55 -7.98 0.56
N ASP A 114 2.37 -7.91 -0.48
CA ASP A 114 2.35 -6.79 -1.40
C ASP A 114 1.04 -6.71 -2.20
N LEU A 115 0.52 -7.87 -2.60
CA LEU A 115 -0.76 -7.94 -3.31
C LEU A 115 -1.92 -7.45 -2.44
N MET A 116 -1.92 -7.80 -1.15
CA MET A 116 -2.93 -7.28 -0.21
C MET A 116 -2.89 -5.76 -0.16
N LEU A 117 -1.69 -5.17 -0.11
CA LEU A 117 -1.52 -3.72 -0.11
C LEU A 117 -1.98 -3.10 -1.44
N VAL A 118 -1.70 -3.74 -2.55
CA VAL A 118 -2.19 -3.29 -3.87
C VAL A 118 -3.72 -3.23 -3.89
N LEU A 119 -4.38 -4.28 -3.41
CA LEU A 119 -5.84 -4.33 -3.41
C LEU A 119 -6.44 -3.31 -2.44
N MET A 120 -5.83 -3.10 -1.28
CA MET A 120 -6.24 -2.04 -0.36
C MET A 120 -6.13 -0.66 -1.00
N CYS A 121 -5.01 -0.39 -1.68
CA CYS A 121 -4.81 0.87 -2.39
C CYS A 121 -5.79 1.01 -3.56
N LEU A 122 -6.14 -0.09 -4.22
CA LEU A 122 -7.15 -0.07 -5.29
C LEU A 122 -8.52 0.33 -4.75
N VAL A 123 -8.92 -0.18 -3.60
CA VAL A 123 -10.16 0.25 -2.93
C VAL A 123 -10.10 1.74 -2.62
N ILE A 124 -8.98 2.22 -2.09
CA ILE A 124 -8.80 3.66 -1.79
C ILE A 124 -8.92 4.50 -3.07
N ALA A 125 -8.27 4.07 -4.15
CA ALA A 125 -8.31 4.80 -5.42
C ALA A 125 -9.73 4.83 -6.03
N THR A 126 -10.44 3.70 -5.98
CA THR A 126 -11.78 3.58 -6.59
C THR A 126 -12.89 4.20 -5.75
N THR A 127 -12.64 4.48 -4.47
CA THR A 127 -13.58 5.15 -3.58
C THR A 127 -13.18 6.60 -3.30
N ALA A 128 -12.09 7.08 -3.92
CA ALA A 128 -11.50 8.39 -3.63
C ALA A 128 -11.17 8.58 -2.14
N GLY A 129 -10.92 7.48 -1.44
CA GLY A 129 -10.61 7.50 -0.01
C GLY A 129 -11.82 7.52 0.91
N GLY A 130 -13.04 7.45 0.35
CA GLY A 130 -14.26 7.51 1.15
C GLY A 130 -14.65 8.95 1.52
N ARG A 131 -15.52 9.08 2.50
CA ARG A 131 -16.07 10.38 2.90
C ARG A 131 -15.11 11.23 3.75
N TYR A 132 -14.27 10.59 4.55
CA TYR A 132 -13.43 11.27 5.54
C TYR A 132 -12.05 11.58 4.97
N VAL A 133 -12.01 12.51 4.03
CA VAL A 133 -10.77 12.96 3.38
C VAL A 133 -10.60 14.47 3.60
N LEU A 134 -9.35 14.94 3.59
CA LEU A 134 -9.07 16.36 3.75
C LEU A 134 -9.17 17.12 2.42
N VAL A 135 -8.66 16.53 1.35
CA VAL A 135 -8.68 17.16 0.02
C VAL A 135 -8.86 16.10 -1.07
#